data_eab230109cf003500627e9d8ed94754a
#
_entry.id   eab230109cf003500627e9d8ed94754a
#
_cell.length_a   1.000
_cell.length_b   1.000
_cell.length_c   1.000
_cell.angle_alpha   90.00
_cell.angle_beta   90.00
_cell.angle_gamma   90.00
#
_symmetry.space_group_name_H-M   'P 1'
#
loop_
_entity.id
_entity.type
_entity.pdbx_description
1 polymer ?
#
loop_
_entity_poly.entity_id
_entity_poly.type
_entity_poly.pdbx_seq_one_letter_code
_entity_poly.pdbx_strand_id
1 'polypeptide(L)'
;PETAVWGFDGQVPGPEIRVRQGDTLRVELRNGLPEPTTIHWHGLRVPHAMDGVPHLTQPPVPPGGSFTYAFRCEDAGTFWYHPHANSPEQLGRGLSGALIVEEPEGAAPPVDRDVTWLLSDFR
;
A
#
# COMPACT_ATOMS: atom_id res chain seq x y z
N PRO A 1 -2.23 26.44 -10.38
CA PRO A 1 -1.91 25.36 -11.31
C PRO A 1 -2.55 24.06 -10.83
N GLU A 2 -3.08 23.26 -11.78
CA GLU A 2 -3.63 21.94 -11.50
C GLU A 2 -2.54 20.91 -11.76
N THR A 3 -2.43 19.90 -10.88
CA THR A 3 -1.50 18.79 -11.03
C THR A 3 -2.29 17.50 -11.25
N ALA A 4 -2.00 16.80 -12.35
CA ALA A 4 -2.62 15.52 -12.64
C ALA A 4 -1.98 14.44 -11.74
N VAL A 5 -2.75 13.87 -10.84
CA VAL A 5 -2.33 12.83 -9.90
C VAL A 5 -3.04 11.50 -10.17
N TRP A 6 -2.43 10.41 -9.72
CA TRP A 6 -3.05 9.10 -9.61
C TRP A 6 -3.19 8.76 -8.13
N GLY A 7 -4.34 8.29 -7.71
CA GLY A 7 -4.59 8.00 -6.29
C GLY A 7 -5.26 6.65 -6.09
N PHE A 8 -4.91 5.99 -4.99
CA PHE A 8 -5.69 4.84 -4.50
C PHE A 8 -7.03 5.35 -3.98
N ASP A 9 -8.12 4.72 -4.41
CA ASP A 9 -9.50 5.12 -4.07
C ASP A 9 -9.79 6.61 -4.32
N GLY A 10 -9.16 7.18 -5.37
CA GLY A 10 -9.41 8.56 -5.81
C GLY A 10 -8.83 9.63 -4.89
N GLN A 11 -7.90 9.29 -4.00
CA GLN A 11 -7.26 10.24 -3.10
C GLN A 11 -5.73 10.09 -3.06
N VAL A 12 -5.05 11.17 -2.69
CA VAL A 12 -3.61 11.25 -2.47
C VAL A 12 -3.33 11.98 -1.16
N PRO A 13 -2.58 11.39 -0.23
CA PRO A 13 -2.14 10.00 -0.25
C PRO A 13 -3.32 9.03 -0.26
N GLY A 14 -3.08 7.77 -0.64
CA GLY A 14 -4.05 6.70 -0.56
C GLY A 14 -4.56 6.48 0.88
N PRO A 15 -5.69 5.75 1.05
CA PRO A 15 -6.25 5.48 2.37
C PRO A 15 -5.22 4.90 3.34
N GLU A 16 -5.20 5.38 4.57
CA GLU A 16 -4.45 4.71 5.63
C GLU A 16 -5.12 3.36 5.93
N ILE A 17 -4.33 2.30 5.89
CA ILE A 17 -4.75 0.96 6.27
C ILE A 17 -4.30 0.72 7.71
N ARG A 18 -5.22 0.39 8.62
CA ARG A 18 -4.91 -0.02 9.99
C ARG A 18 -5.42 -1.42 10.25
N VAL A 19 -4.55 -2.28 10.76
CA VAL A 19 -4.85 -3.65 11.16
C VAL A 19 -4.10 -3.98 12.44
N ARG A 20 -4.53 -5.01 13.16
CA ARG A 20 -3.81 -5.48 14.35
C ARG A 20 -2.79 -6.54 13.94
N GLN A 21 -1.71 -6.61 14.69
CA GLN A 21 -0.75 -7.70 14.56
C GLN A 21 -1.47 -9.05 14.69
N GLY A 22 -1.21 -9.93 13.73
CA GLY A 22 -1.85 -11.25 13.65
C GLY A 22 -3.13 -11.30 12.82
N ASP A 23 -3.73 -10.16 12.48
CA ASP A 23 -4.88 -10.11 11.58
C ASP A 23 -4.49 -10.48 10.13
N THR A 24 -5.48 -10.93 9.38
CA THR A 24 -5.34 -11.12 7.93
C THR A 24 -5.85 -9.89 7.20
N LEU A 25 -4.94 -9.21 6.51
CA LEU A 25 -5.27 -8.14 5.58
C LEU A 25 -5.70 -8.74 4.24
N ARG A 26 -6.85 -8.28 3.73
CA ARG A 26 -7.31 -8.62 2.38
C ARG A 26 -7.62 -7.34 1.60
N VAL A 27 -6.90 -7.14 0.50
CA VAL A 27 -7.06 -5.98 -0.38
C VAL A 27 -7.35 -6.44 -1.80
N GLU A 28 -8.40 -5.93 -2.40
CA GLU A 28 -8.70 -6.10 -3.81
C GLU A 28 -8.20 -4.88 -4.59
N LEU A 29 -7.16 -5.06 -5.39
CA LEU A 29 -6.71 -4.06 -6.35
C LEU A 29 -7.57 -4.16 -7.60
N ARG A 30 -8.20 -3.05 -7.99
CA ARG A 30 -8.84 -2.86 -9.31
C ARG A 30 -8.08 -1.78 -10.06
N ASN A 31 -7.48 -2.15 -11.17
CA ASN A 31 -6.62 -1.23 -11.91
C ASN A 31 -7.44 -0.32 -12.85
N GLY A 32 -7.65 0.92 -12.43
CA GLY A 32 -8.24 1.98 -13.27
C GLY A 32 -7.22 2.84 -14.03
N LEU A 33 -5.92 2.55 -13.90
CA LEU A 33 -4.87 3.27 -14.60
C LEU A 33 -4.81 2.90 -16.09
N PRO A 34 -4.24 3.76 -16.93
CA PRO A 34 -4.03 3.44 -18.35
C PRO A 34 -2.86 2.47 -18.59
N GLU A 35 -2.16 2.04 -17.56
CA GLU A 35 -1.01 1.15 -17.62
C GLU A 35 -1.07 0.04 -16.56
N PRO A 36 -0.31 -1.06 -16.71
CA PRO A 36 -0.27 -2.12 -15.71
C PRO A 36 0.29 -1.65 -14.37
N THR A 37 -0.21 -2.23 -13.27
CA THR A 37 0.24 -1.90 -11.91
C THR A 37 0.25 -3.12 -10.99
N THR A 38 0.83 -2.94 -9.80
CA THR A 38 0.78 -3.88 -8.66
C THR A 38 0.73 -3.08 -7.37
N ILE A 39 0.53 -3.75 -6.23
CA ILE A 39 0.78 -3.16 -4.91
C ILE A 39 1.87 -3.97 -4.22
N HIS A 40 2.95 -3.30 -3.82
CA HIS A 40 3.98 -3.81 -2.94
C HIS A 40 3.77 -3.28 -1.52
N TRP A 41 3.97 -4.15 -0.54
CA TRP A 41 3.77 -3.89 0.90
C TRP A 41 5.13 -3.64 1.54
N HIS A 42 5.60 -2.41 1.43
CA HIS A 42 6.98 -2.07 1.75
C HIS A 42 7.28 -2.21 3.24
N GLY A 43 8.24 -3.08 3.54
CA GLY A 43 8.72 -3.35 4.88
C GLY A 43 8.01 -4.51 5.59
N LEU A 44 6.89 -5.01 5.07
CA LEU A 44 6.22 -6.19 5.64
C LEU A 44 6.82 -7.50 5.15
N ARG A 45 6.84 -8.49 6.03
CA ARG A 45 7.06 -9.88 5.65
C ARG A 45 5.75 -10.46 5.13
N VAL A 46 5.68 -10.72 3.83
CA VAL A 46 4.50 -11.29 3.18
C VAL A 46 4.87 -12.57 2.42
N PRO A 47 3.92 -13.49 2.17
CA PRO A 47 4.16 -14.60 1.25
C PRO A 47 4.61 -14.10 -0.12
N HIS A 48 5.56 -14.78 -0.75
CA HIS A 48 6.12 -14.42 -2.07
C HIS A 48 5.05 -14.01 -3.09
N ALA A 49 3.97 -14.79 -3.21
CA ALA A 49 2.90 -14.51 -4.17
C ALA A 49 2.09 -13.22 -3.87
N MET A 50 2.30 -12.60 -2.70
CA MET A 50 1.60 -11.39 -2.25
C MET A 50 2.50 -10.15 -2.23
N ASP A 51 3.76 -10.28 -2.65
CA ASP A 51 4.75 -9.21 -2.54
C ASP A 51 4.60 -8.10 -3.60
N GLY A 52 3.84 -8.35 -4.65
CA GLY A 52 3.50 -7.33 -5.65
C GLY A 52 4.64 -6.92 -6.57
N VAL A 53 5.68 -7.75 -6.75
CA VAL A 53 6.80 -7.47 -7.67
C VAL A 53 6.48 -8.03 -9.06
N PRO A 54 6.31 -7.16 -10.09
CA PRO A 54 5.95 -7.59 -11.44
C PRO A 54 6.95 -8.59 -12.00
N HIS A 55 6.41 -9.63 -12.66
CA HIS A 55 7.16 -10.68 -13.35
C HIS A 55 8.01 -11.60 -12.43
N LEU A 56 8.10 -11.28 -11.14
CA LEU A 56 8.78 -12.10 -10.15
C LEU A 56 7.78 -12.83 -9.24
N THR A 57 6.88 -12.09 -8.58
CA THR A 57 5.91 -12.65 -7.65
C THR A 57 4.52 -12.78 -8.25
N GLN A 58 4.20 -11.99 -9.26
CA GLN A 58 2.94 -12.00 -10.00
C GLN A 58 3.09 -11.34 -11.37
N PRO A 59 2.21 -11.64 -12.35
CA PRO A 59 2.03 -10.76 -13.50
C PRO A 59 1.49 -9.40 -13.06
N PRO A 60 1.92 -8.29 -13.67
CA PRO A 60 1.31 -6.99 -13.40
C PRO A 60 -0.17 -6.99 -13.79
N VAL A 61 -0.99 -6.30 -13.02
CA VAL A 61 -2.44 -6.20 -13.26
C VAL A 61 -2.69 -5.22 -14.41
N PRO A 62 -3.24 -5.67 -15.54
CA PRO A 62 -3.47 -4.80 -16.69
C PRO A 62 -4.58 -3.76 -16.42
N PRO A 63 -4.69 -2.69 -17.23
CA PRO A 63 -5.83 -1.78 -17.17
C PRO A 63 -7.17 -2.53 -17.19
N GLY A 64 -8.08 -2.18 -16.26
CA GLY A 64 -9.37 -2.85 -16.06
C GLY A 64 -9.31 -4.20 -15.37
N GLY A 65 -8.11 -4.72 -15.10
CA GLY A 65 -7.92 -5.99 -14.37
C GLY A 65 -7.99 -5.82 -12.86
N SER A 66 -7.94 -6.95 -12.16
CA SER A 66 -7.92 -6.98 -10.69
C SER A 66 -6.99 -8.06 -10.15
N PHE A 67 -6.55 -7.87 -8.90
CA PHE A 67 -5.80 -8.86 -8.13
C PHE A 67 -6.18 -8.76 -6.66
N THR A 68 -6.25 -9.89 -5.96
CA THR A 68 -6.53 -9.91 -4.53
C THR A 68 -5.26 -10.28 -3.76
N TYR A 69 -4.80 -9.37 -2.93
CA TYR A 69 -3.78 -9.63 -1.91
C TYR A 69 -4.46 -10.12 -0.64
N ALA A 70 -3.93 -11.18 -0.05
CA ALA A 70 -4.41 -11.69 1.25
C ALA A 70 -3.24 -12.30 2.01
N PHE A 71 -2.90 -11.72 3.16
CA PHE A 71 -1.79 -12.19 3.99
C PHE A 71 -1.99 -11.80 5.44
N ARG A 72 -1.34 -12.54 6.33
CA ARG A 72 -1.32 -12.24 7.75
C ARG A 72 -0.26 -11.18 8.05
N CYS A 73 -0.61 -10.19 8.86
CA CYS A 73 0.29 -9.13 9.33
C CYS A 73 1.05 -9.62 10.58
N GLU A 74 2.23 -10.21 10.37
CA GLU A 74 3.00 -10.83 11.45
C GLU A 74 3.74 -9.83 12.32
N ASP A 75 4.16 -8.71 11.77
CA ASP A 75 4.98 -7.70 12.43
C ASP A 75 4.20 -6.42 12.69
N ALA A 76 4.16 -5.97 13.94
CA ALA A 76 3.66 -4.64 14.27
C ALA A 76 4.64 -3.56 13.81
N GLY A 77 4.11 -2.41 13.40
CA GLY A 77 4.95 -1.28 12.98
C GLY A 77 4.25 -0.35 12.01
N THR A 78 5.02 0.63 11.54
CA THR A 78 4.59 1.61 10.55
C THR A 78 5.23 1.30 9.22
N PHE A 79 4.40 1.01 8.25
CA PHE A 79 4.76 0.58 6.91
C PHE A 79 4.06 1.45 5.87
N TRP A 80 4.28 1.17 4.60
CA TRP A 80 3.58 1.84 3.51
C TRP A 80 3.36 0.90 2.33
N TYR A 81 2.45 1.25 1.45
CA TYR A 81 2.15 0.50 0.25
C TYR A 81 2.24 1.39 -0.99
N HIS A 82 2.70 0.81 -2.10
CA HIS A 82 2.91 1.54 -3.34
C HIS A 82 3.03 0.57 -4.54
N PRO A 83 2.88 1.06 -5.79
CA PRO A 83 3.15 0.25 -6.97
C PRO A 83 4.62 -0.16 -7.08
N HIS A 84 4.85 -1.33 -7.65
CA HIS A 84 6.20 -1.78 -8.04
C HIS A 84 6.34 -1.93 -9.58
N ALA A 85 5.34 -1.48 -10.35
CA ALA A 85 5.37 -1.37 -11.80
C ALA A 85 5.57 0.08 -12.18
N ASN A 86 6.52 0.40 -13.08
CA ASN A 86 6.84 1.78 -13.50
C ASN A 86 6.90 2.76 -12.31
N SER A 87 7.60 2.36 -11.25
CA SER A 87 7.58 3.06 -9.96
C SER A 87 7.92 4.55 -10.03
N PRO A 88 8.88 5.02 -10.86
CA PRO A 88 9.17 6.45 -10.94
C PRO A 88 7.97 7.30 -11.38
N GLU A 89 7.16 6.79 -12.29
CA GLU A 89 5.96 7.48 -12.77
C GLU A 89 4.80 7.32 -11.78
N GLN A 90 4.50 6.09 -11.37
CA GLN A 90 3.33 5.79 -10.55
C GLN A 90 3.46 6.37 -9.14
N LEU A 91 4.63 6.26 -8.51
CA LEU A 91 4.92 6.94 -7.24
C LEU A 91 4.95 8.46 -7.39
N GLY A 92 5.64 8.96 -8.41
CA GLY A 92 5.75 10.40 -8.67
C GLY A 92 4.42 11.07 -8.95
N ARG A 93 3.38 10.31 -9.34
CA ARG A 93 2.00 10.81 -9.50
C ARG A 93 1.14 10.69 -8.25
N GLY A 94 1.63 10.07 -7.16
CA GLY A 94 0.93 10.05 -5.87
C GLY A 94 0.42 8.69 -5.41
N LEU A 95 0.73 7.58 -6.11
CA LEU A 95 0.28 6.24 -5.71
C LEU A 95 1.10 5.71 -4.52
N SER A 96 0.74 6.14 -3.33
CA SER A 96 1.29 5.61 -2.07
C SER A 96 0.28 5.78 -0.94
N GLY A 97 0.38 4.94 0.08
CA GLY A 97 -0.43 5.04 1.28
C GLY A 97 0.25 4.42 2.50
N ALA A 98 -0.14 4.84 3.68
CA ALA A 98 0.38 4.30 4.93
C ALA A 98 -0.32 2.99 5.31
N LEU A 99 0.44 2.07 5.87
CA LEU A 99 -0.05 0.83 6.47
C LEU A 99 0.48 0.74 7.90
N ILE A 100 -0.44 0.71 8.86
CA ILE A 100 -0.14 0.60 10.28
C ILE A 100 -0.58 -0.77 10.76
N VAL A 101 0.35 -1.54 11.28
CA VAL A 101 0.05 -2.79 11.99
C VAL A 101 0.19 -2.51 13.47
N GLU A 102 -0.94 -2.41 14.14
CA GLU A 102 -1.01 -2.07 15.56
C GLU A 102 -0.51 -3.23 16.42
N GLU A 103 0.23 -2.90 17.45
CA GLU A 103 0.62 -3.85 18.49
C GLU A 103 -0.61 -4.42 19.23
N PRO A 104 -0.49 -5.57 19.89
CA PRO A 104 -1.55 -6.08 20.76
C PRO A 104 -1.96 -5.05 21.81
N GLU A 105 -3.23 -5.08 22.21
CA GLU A 105 -3.76 -4.18 23.22
C GLU A 105 -2.91 -4.18 24.50
N GLY A 106 -2.52 -3.01 24.96
CA GLY A 106 -1.68 -2.81 26.14
C GLY A 106 -0.17 -2.99 25.91
N ALA A 107 0.29 -3.36 24.71
CA ALA A 107 1.72 -3.47 24.39
C ALA A 107 2.34 -2.12 24.03
N ALA A 108 1.58 -1.25 23.37
CA ALA A 108 2.02 0.10 23.07
C ALA A 108 1.94 1.03 24.29
N PRO A 109 2.86 1.99 24.45
CA PRO A 109 2.74 3.00 25.50
C PRO A 109 1.50 3.87 25.26
N PRO A 110 0.81 4.33 26.34
CA PRO A 110 -0.31 5.23 26.18
C PRO A 110 0.14 6.58 25.61
N VAL A 111 -0.60 7.08 24.64
CA VAL A 111 -0.36 8.39 24.00
C VAL A 111 -1.67 9.17 23.92
N ASP A 112 -1.59 10.51 24.02
CA ASP A 112 -2.77 11.37 23.89
C ASP A 112 -3.21 11.53 22.43
N ARG A 113 -2.28 11.36 21.48
CA ARG A 113 -2.54 11.47 20.04
C ARG A 113 -1.60 10.55 19.27
N ASP A 114 -2.15 9.86 18.30
CA ASP A 114 -1.43 9.12 17.27
C ASP A 114 -1.66 9.81 15.92
N VAL A 115 -0.58 10.17 15.22
CA VAL A 115 -0.64 10.91 13.95
C VAL A 115 0.30 10.28 12.94
N THR A 116 -0.25 9.89 11.81
CA THR A 116 0.52 9.37 10.68
C THR A 116 0.86 10.50 9.71
N TRP A 117 2.14 10.66 9.38
CA TRP A 117 2.59 11.56 8.33
C TRP A 117 3.20 10.77 7.18
N LEU A 118 2.65 10.96 5.99
CA LEU A 118 3.23 10.44 4.75
C LEU A 118 3.77 11.63 3.95
N LEU A 119 5.10 11.70 3.83
CA LEU A 119 5.79 12.76 3.11
C LEU A 119 6.00 12.34 1.66
N SER A 120 5.66 13.21 0.71
CA SER A 120 5.81 12.96 -0.72
C SER A 120 6.14 14.26 -1.45
N ASP A 121 6.89 14.16 -2.54
CA ASP A 121 7.08 15.22 -3.51
C ASP A 121 6.40 14.84 -4.83
N PHE A 122 5.90 15.85 -5.54
CA PHE A 122 5.26 15.69 -6.84
C PHE A 122 6.13 16.31 -7.93
N ARG A 123 6.17 15.65 -9.08
CA ARG A 123 6.88 16.11 -10.28
C ARG A 123 5.93 16.64 -11.33
#